data_4279e8ce87f46e832f6fd8f5818b1e54
#
_entry.id   4279e8ce87f46e832f6fd8f5818b1e54
#
_cell.length_a   1.000
_cell.length_b   1.000
_cell.length_c   1.000
_cell.angle_alpha   90.00
_cell.angle_beta   90.00
_cell.angle_gamma   90.00
#
_symmetry.space_group_name_H-M   'P 1'
#
loop_
_entity.id
_entity.type
_entity.pdbx_description
1 polymer ?
#
loop_
_entity_poly.entity_id
_entity_poly.type
_entity_poly.pdbx_seq_one_letter_code
_entity_poly.pdbx_strand_id
1 'polypeptide(L)'
;RALKTREDIFDIYVQPIPWGKTSWLWKDDDERRNIDFLLAKTIAHIDSGGKFDVSLQVTIPNEWEKLAPINIGITAGIESDKVSAKWLESCNMMSKVLTISEHSVKSFTDTIYDAINNQTGEKFKYCLQSPIEYISYPALKHEPVNLDLDLTTDFNFVTVAQMGPRKNFEMTVKAFVESFKDDESVGLIIKTNIGKNSLIDRENCKNSLKVLSRSLGDRKCKIYLLHGALTEAEMGGLYTNKKVKALVSTTHGEGFGLPLFEAAYYGLPVLATDWSGHLDFLCKKVKQKNNKTKIKPMFGKISYKLAEIPEHAIWENILIKESKWAYPELSSVKNNMLKVFKDHGRFKKRAKELQNWVCKEFAEDKIYDKYVKAMLDVIPDDLMSSSPTWLNEIEDIIKEYE
;
A
#
# COMPACT_ATOMS: atom_id res chain seq x y z
N ARG A 1 -16.34 1.00 1.37
CA ARG A 1 -16.85 1.74 0.18
C ARG A 1 -17.28 0.76 -0.93
N ALA A 2 -16.43 -0.19 -1.37
CA ALA A 2 -16.81 -1.14 -2.45
C ALA A 2 -18.13 -1.87 -2.18
N LEU A 3 -18.34 -2.43 -0.99
CA LEU A 3 -19.59 -3.12 -0.64
C LEU A 3 -20.80 -2.20 -0.65
N LYS A 4 -20.65 -0.93 -0.30
CA LYS A 4 -21.73 0.06 -0.37
C LYS A 4 -22.24 0.32 -1.79
N THR A 5 -21.50 -0.04 -2.83
CA THR A 5 -21.99 0.04 -4.22
C THR A 5 -23.01 -1.05 -4.53
N ARG A 6 -23.16 -2.04 -3.64
CA ARG A 6 -24.06 -3.19 -3.78
C ARG A 6 -24.81 -3.47 -2.46
N GLU A 7 -25.43 -2.43 -1.89
CA GLU A 7 -26.32 -2.56 -0.71
C GLU A 7 -27.60 -3.37 -1.02
N ASP A 8 -27.86 -3.61 -2.30
CA ASP A 8 -28.86 -4.57 -2.78
C ASP A 8 -28.49 -6.04 -2.46
N ILE A 9 -27.22 -6.34 -2.21
CA ILE A 9 -26.73 -7.68 -1.89
C ILE A 9 -26.16 -7.74 -0.47
N PHE A 10 -25.43 -6.70 -0.04
CA PHE A 10 -24.68 -6.69 1.21
C PHE A 10 -25.36 -5.83 2.27
N ASP A 11 -25.79 -6.45 3.35
CA ASP A 11 -26.11 -5.75 4.58
C ASP A 11 -24.84 -5.61 5.42
N ILE A 12 -24.37 -4.38 5.59
CA ILE A 12 -23.02 -4.09 6.08
C ILE A 12 -23.04 -3.80 7.58
N TYR A 13 -22.17 -4.49 8.29
CA TYR A 13 -21.86 -4.29 9.70
C TYR A 13 -20.37 -4.01 9.85
N VAL A 14 -19.97 -3.25 10.85
CA VAL A 14 -18.55 -2.91 11.06
C VAL A 14 -18.15 -3.13 12.52
N GLN A 15 -16.96 -3.69 12.71
CA GLN A 15 -16.34 -3.83 14.02
C GLN A 15 -14.96 -3.20 13.96
N PRO A 16 -14.63 -2.23 14.84
CA PRO A 16 -13.32 -1.64 14.89
C PRO A 16 -12.31 -2.62 15.46
N ILE A 17 -11.15 -2.68 14.85
CA ILE A 17 -10.01 -3.46 15.36
C ILE A 17 -9.15 -2.51 16.20
N PRO A 18 -8.81 -2.83 17.45
CA PRO A 18 -7.93 -2.03 18.31
C PRO A 18 -6.48 -2.17 17.84
N TRP A 19 -6.19 -1.67 16.63
CA TRP A 19 -4.89 -1.83 15.98
C TRP A 19 -4.02 -0.60 16.20
N GLY A 20 -2.95 -0.78 16.97
CA GLY A 20 -2.00 0.27 17.27
C GLY A 20 -2.53 1.38 18.19
N LYS A 21 -1.70 2.38 18.41
CA LYS A 21 -2.02 3.58 19.18
C LYS A 21 -2.40 4.74 18.27
N THR A 22 -3.19 4.47 17.24
CA THR A 22 -3.66 5.49 16.31
C THR A 22 -4.87 6.21 16.88
N SER A 23 -4.92 7.52 16.70
CA SER A 23 -6.10 8.30 17.03
C SER A 23 -7.19 8.02 15.99
N TRP A 24 -8.43 7.92 16.42
CA TRP A 24 -9.58 7.86 15.54
C TRP A 24 -9.69 9.11 14.68
N LEU A 25 -10.32 8.97 13.51
CA LEU A 25 -10.66 10.09 12.64
C LEU A 25 -11.39 11.18 13.42
N TRP A 26 -10.83 12.36 13.44
CA TRP A 26 -11.29 13.51 14.21
C TRP A 26 -12.28 14.40 13.45
N LYS A 27 -12.65 14.02 12.24
CA LYS A 27 -13.53 14.85 11.42
C LYS A 27 -14.98 14.45 11.65
N ASP A 28 -15.83 15.40 11.92
CA ASP A 28 -17.28 15.26 11.87
C ASP A 28 -17.75 15.48 10.42
N ASP A 29 -17.52 14.48 9.58
CA ASP A 29 -17.95 14.45 8.20
C ASP A 29 -18.92 13.27 7.94
N ASP A 30 -19.44 13.20 6.72
CA ASP A 30 -20.40 12.17 6.34
C ASP A 30 -19.84 10.76 6.45
N GLU A 31 -18.53 10.57 6.20
CA GLU A 31 -17.88 9.26 6.36
C GLU A 31 -17.86 8.84 7.83
N ARG A 32 -17.55 9.76 8.74
CA ARG A 32 -17.58 9.49 10.18
C ARG A 32 -18.98 9.16 10.66
N ARG A 33 -19.98 9.97 10.29
CA ARG A 33 -21.39 9.72 10.66
C ARG A 33 -21.88 8.37 10.16
N ASN A 34 -21.49 7.98 8.93
CA ASN A 34 -21.81 6.67 8.40
C ASN A 34 -21.14 5.52 9.17
N ILE A 35 -19.87 5.68 9.58
CA ILE A 35 -19.18 4.69 10.41
C ILE A 35 -19.87 4.55 11.77
N ASP A 36 -20.21 5.64 12.43
CA ASP A 36 -20.90 5.63 13.72
C ASP A 36 -22.27 4.97 13.63
N PHE A 37 -23.03 5.21 12.53
CA PHE A 37 -24.28 4.52 12.26
C PHE A 37 -24.07 3.00 12.12
N LEU A 38 -23.08 2.56 11.34
CA LEU A 38 -22.80 1.14 11.13
C LEU A 38 -22.32 0.47 12.43
N LEU A 39 -21.58 1.18 13.28
CA LEU A 39 -21.21 0.68 14.61
C LEU A 39 -22.43 0.45 15.50
N ALA A 40 -23.33 1.44 15.59
CA ALA A 40 -24.56 1.32 16.36
C ALA A 40 -25.44 0.18 15.84
N LYS A 41 -25.58 0.05 14.51
CA LYS A 41 -26.29 -1.06 13.86
C LYS A 41 -25.68 -2.42 14.22
N THR A 42 -24.34 -2.52 14.22
CA THR A 42 -23.64 -3.77 14.57
C THR A 42 -23.93 -4.17 16.02
N ILE A 43 -23.88 -3.23 16.95
CA ILE A 43 -24.19 -3.49 18.37
C ILE A 43 -25.64 -3.99 18.52
N ALA A 44 -26.60 -3.30 17.92
CA ALA A 44 -28.01 -3.69 17.99
C ALA A 44 -28.26 -5.10 17.40
N HIS A 45 -27.58 -5.43 16.29
CA HIS A 45 -27.68 -6.77 15.68
C HIS A 45 -27.15 -7.87 16.62
N ILE A 46 -25.97 -7.64 17.23
CA ILE A 46 -25.37 -8.58 18.17
C ILE A 46 -26.25 -8.73 19.42
N ASP A 47 -26.77 -7.64 19.99
CA ASP A 47 -27.61 -7.65 21.19
C ASP A 47 -28.94 -8.39 20.96
N SER A 48 -29.44 -8.39 19.71
CA SER A 48 -30.63 -9.18 19.31
C SER A 48 -30.32 -10.65 19.04
N GLY A 49 -29.09 -11.10 19.19
CA GLY A 49 -28.65 -12.48 18.89
C GLY A 49 -28.40 -12.74 17.40
N GLY A 50 -28.28 -11.69 16.59
CA GLY A 50 -27.98 -11.78 15.16
C GLY A 50 -26.64 -12.43 14.87
N LYS A 51 -26.54 -13.09 13.72
CA LYS A 51 -25.32 -13.75 13.24
C LYS A 51 -24.90 -13.15 11.90
N PHE A 52 -23.64 -13.33 11.55
CA PHE A 52 -23.08 -12.86 10.30
C PHE A 52 -22.79 -14.05 9.38
N ASP A 53 -23.13 -13.93 8.10
CA ASP A 53 -22.88 -14.96 7.08
C ASP A 53 -21.43 -14.90 6.60
N VAL A 54 -20.90 -13.68 6.48
CA VAL A 54 -19.55 -13.41 5.94
C VAL A 54 -18.78 -12.49 6.87
N SER A 55 -17.54 -12.83 7.17
CA SER A 55 -16.59 -11.91 7.79
C SER A 55 -15.55 -11.43 6.77
N LEU A 56 -15.27 -10.13 6.77
CA LEU A 56 -14.23 -9.50 5.98
C LEU A 56 -13.21 -8.84 6.90
N GLN A 57 -12.04 -9.43 7.05
CA GLN A 57 -11.03 -9.02 8.02
C GLN A 57 -9.87 -8.29 7.31
N VAL A 58 -9.73 -6.99 7.59
CA VAL A 58 -8.74 -6.11 6.93
C VAL A 58 -7.61 -5.82 7.91
N THR A 59 -6.64 -6.74 8.00
CA THR A 59 -5.49 -6.66 8.90
C THR A 59 -4.37 -7.60 8.42
N ILE A 60 -3.33 -7.82 9.25
CA ILE A 60 -2.28 -8.80 8.97
C ILE A 60 -2.79 -10.23 9.25
N PRO A 61 -2.34 -11.25 8.49
CA PRO A 61 -2.92 -12.59 8.56
C PRO A 61 -2.90 -13.26 9.94
N ASN A 62 -1.88 -12.99 10.75
CA ASN A 62 -1.78 -13.58 12.10
C ASN A 62 -2.84 -13.06 13.11
N GLU A 63 -3.66 -12.10 12.71
CA GLU A 63 -4.77 -11.57 13.51
C GLU A 63 -6.14 -12.09 13.02
N TRP A 64 -6.17 -12.89 11.95
CA TRP A 64 -7.42 -13.41 11.40
C TRP A 64 -7.96 -14.57 12.22
N GLU A 65 -9.29 -14.59 12.34
CA GLU A 65 -10.05 -15.59 13.09
C GLU A 65 -11.24 -16.09 12.26
N LYS A 66 -11.80 -17.24 12.64
CA LYS A 66 -13.07 -17.74 12.08
C LYS A 66 -14.23 -17.07 12.80
N LEU A 67 -14.78 -16.00 12.23
CA LEU A 67 -15.85 -15.18 12.80
C LEU A 67 -17.23 -15.45 12.19
N ALA A 68 -17.27 -16.09 11.02
CA ALA A 68 -18.50 -16.41 10.29
C ALA A 68 -18.34 -17.73 9.54
N PRO A 69 -19.40 -18.28 8.94
CA PRO A 69 -19.28 -19.42 8.05
C PRO A 69 -18.32 -19.18 6.88
N ILE A 70 -18.33 -17.98 6.29
CA ILE A 70 -17.44 -17.56 5.21
C ILE A 70 -16.51 -16.47 5.76
N ASN A 71 -15.20 -16.71 5.66
CA ASN A 71 -14.20 -15.77 6.17
C ASN A 71 -13.26 -15.35 5.05
N ILE A 72 -13.18 -14.05 4.79
CA ILE A 72 -12.31 -13.46 3.78
C ILE A 72 -11.28 -12.58 4.46
N GLY A 73 -9.98 -12.88 4.25
CA GLY A 73 -8.89 -12.07 4.76
C GLY A 73 -8.39 -11.09 3.70
N ILE A 74 -8.24 -9.83 4.07
CA ILE A 74 -7.58 -8.80 3.24
C ILE A 74 -6.33 -8.32 3.94
N THR A 75 -5.18 -8.44 3.29
CA THR A 75 -3.90 -7.95 3.83
C THR A 75 -3.19 -7.00 2.90
N ALA A 76 -2.47 -6.03 3.49
CA ALA A 76 -1.56 -5.15 2.75
C ALA A 76 -0.35 -5.89 2.12
N GLY A 77 -0.33 -7.21 2.21
CA GLY A 77 0.72 -8.04 1.66
C GLY A 77 2.02 -7.93 2.42
N ILE A 78 3.08 -8.38 1.80
CA ILE A 78 4.45 -8.37 2.33
C ILE A 78 5.40 -7.73 1.33
N GLU A 79 6.43 -7.11 1.83
CA GLU A 79 7.49 -6.48 1.03
C GLU A 79 8.74 -7.35 0.85
N SER A 80 8.72 -8.58 1.31
CA SER A 80 9.78 -9.57 1.13
C SER A 80 9.35 -10.70 0.18
N ASP A 81 10.26 -11.60 -0.15
CA ASP A 81 10.02 -12.71 -1.07
C ASP A 81 9.34 -13.93 -0.42
N LYS A 82 9.18 -13.92 0.92
CA LYS A 82 8.54 -14.99 1.68
C LYS A 82 7.66 -14.47 2.81
N VAL A 83 6.65 -15.24 3.17
CA VAL A 83 5.79 -15.01 4.33
C VAL A 83 6.12 -15.99 5.45
N SER A 84 5.76 -15.66 6.70
CA SER A 84 5.94 -16.57 7.83
C SER A 84 5.00 -17.78 7.75
N ALA A 85 5.37 -18.89 8.38
CA ALA A 85 4.51 -20.07 8.48
C ALA A 85 3.18 -19.74 9.19
N LYS A 86 3.22 -18.85 10.18
CA LYS A 86 2.02 -18.38 10.89
C LYS A 86 1.03 -17.67 9.97
N TRP A 87 1.53 -16.91 8.98
CA TRP A 87 0.67 -16.28 7.99
C TRP A 87 0.00 -17.30 7.06
N LEU A 88 0.73 -18.34 6.63
CA LEU A 88 0.14 -19.43 5.84
C LEU A 88 -0.93 -20.19 6.63
N GLU A 89 -0.68 -20.44 7.92
CA GLU A 89 -1.65 -21.08 8.81
C GLU A 89 -2.96 -20.26 8.86
N SER A 90 -2.85 -18.97 9.11
CA SER A 90 -4.00 -18.07 9.17
C SER A 90 -4.72 -17.92 7.81
N CYS A 91 -3.96 -17.84 6.71
CA CYS A 91 -4.53 -17.80 5.37
C CYS A 91 -5.32 -19.07 5.05
N ASN A 92 -4.82 -20.24 5.45
CA ASN A 92 -5.48 -21.53 5.19
C ASN A 92 -6.77 -21.74 6.03
N MET A 93 -7.06 -20.85 6.97
CA MET A 93 -8.36 -20.80 7.67
C MET A 93 -9.41 -19.99 6.92
N MET A 94 -9.02 -19.17 5.95
CA MET A 94 -9.90 -18.29 5.20
C MET A 94 -10.49 -18.98 3.98
N SER A 95 -11.73 -18.64 3.64
CA SER A 95 -12.38 -19.07 2.40
C SER A 95 -11.71 -18.44 1.17
N LYS A 96 -11.18 -17.23 1.30
CA LYS A 96 -10.39 -16.52 0.29
C LYS A 96 -9.46 -15.50 0.94
N VAL A 97 -8.30 -15.30 0.34
CA VAL A 97 -7.34 -14.27 0.72
C VAL A 97 -7.24 -13.23 -0.40
N LEU A 98 -7.37 -11.97 -0.03
CA LEU A 98 -7.14 -10.84 -0.94
C LEU A 98 -5.88 -10.09 -0.49
N THR A 99 -5.04 -9.76 -1.44
CA THR A 99 -3.85 -8.92 -1.22
C THR A 99 -3.77 -7.82 -2.29
N ILE A 100 -2.82 -6.92 -2.17
CA ILE A 100 -2.82 -5.66 -2.92
C ILE A 100 -1.84 -5.60 -4.08
N SER A 101 -1.07 -6.68 -4.34
CA SER A 101 -0.10 -6.74 -5.44
C SER A 101 0.17 -8.15 -5.94
N GLU A 102 0.59 -8.27 -7.20
CA GLU A 102 1.08 -9.54 -7.79
C GLU A 102 2.32 -10.04 -7.02
N HIS A 103 3.17 -9.11 -6.54
CA HIS A 103 4.32 -9.46 -5.71
C HIS A 103 3.90 -10.21 -4.44
N SER A 104 2.91 -9.68 -3.73
CA SER A 104 2.41 -10.34 -2.52
C SER A 104 1.80 -11.70 -2.83
N VAL A 105 0.96 -11.83 -3.87
CA VAL A 105 0.44 -13.15 -4.29
C VAL A 105 1.60 -14.13 -4.46
N LYS A 106 2.64 -13.74 -5.21
CA LYS A 106 3.81 -14.57 -5.44
C LYS A 106 4.54 -14.93 -4.14
N SER A 107 4.73 -13.98 -3.23
CA SER A 107 5.38 -14.26 -1.95
C SER A 107 4.61 -15.29 -1.12
N PHE A 108 3.27 -15.26 -1.14
CA PHE A 108 2.44 -16.27 -0.47
C PHE A 108 2.49 -17.62 -1.17
N THR A 109 2.36 -17.67 -2.49
CA THR A 109 2.28 -18.92 -3.26
C THR A 109 3.62 -19.64 -3.39
N ASP A 110 4.73 -18.90 -3.46
CA ASP A 110 6.07 -19.46 -3.58
C ASP A 110 6.66 -19.88 -2.24
N THR A 111 6.04 -19.48 -1.11
CA THR A 111 6.51 -19.88 0.22
C THR A 111 6.09 -21.31 0.55
N ILE A 112 7.09 -22.17 0.76
CA ILE A 112 6.92 -23.58 1.12
C ILE A 112 7.81 -23.89 2.31
N TYR A 113 7.24 -24.54 3.32
CA TYR A 113 7.95 -25.05 4.50
C TYR A 113 7.98 -26.57 4.52
N ASP A 114 9.06 -27.13 5.05
CA ASP A 114 9.10 -28.53 5.46
C ASP A 114 8.41 -28.66 6.83
N ALA A 115 7.39 -29.47 6.92
CA ALA A 115 6.60 -29.70 8.12
C ALA A 115 6.56 -31.19 8.46
N ILE A 116 6.31 -31.49 9.72
CA ILE A 116 6.16 -32.85 10.23
C ILE A 116 4.80 -32.93 10.94
N ASN A 117 4.01 -33.93 10.59
CA ASN A 117 2.79 -34.21 11.32
C ASN A 117 3.16 -34.80 12.70
N ASN A 118 2.83 -34.09 13.77
CA ASN A 118 3.19 -34.47 15.13
C ASN A 118 2.53 -35.77 15.60
N GLN A 119 1.44 -36.21 14.96
CA GLN A 119 0.74 -37.46 15.33
C GLN A 119 1.28 -38.66 14.57
N THR A 120 1.60 -38.50 13.29
CA THR A 120 2.02 -39.62 12.42
C THR A 120 3.54 -39.66 12.16
N GLY A 121 4.28 -38.57 12.44
CA GLY A 121 5.69 -38.43 12.10
C GLY A 121 5.95 -38.21 10.60
N GLU A 122 4.93 -38.13 9.78
CA GLU A 122 5.05 -37.96 8.34
C GLU A 122 5.53 -36.56 7.97
N LYS A 123 6.49 -36.50 7.06
CA LYS A 123 7.01 -35.23 6.49
C LYS A 123 6.18 -34.80 5.31
N PHE A 124 5.79 -33.54 5.28
CA PHE A 124 5.04 -32.98 4.18
C PHE A 124 5.47 -31.53 3.87
N LYS A 125 5.09 -31.02 2.68
CA LYS A 125 5.30 -29.63 2.30
C LYS A 125 4.10 -28.80 2.73
N TYR A 126 4.33 -27.79 3.58
CA TYR A 126 3.30 -26.87 4.03
C TYR A 126 3.34 -25.60 3.20
N CYS A 127 2.24 -25.25 2.56
CA CYS A 127 2.10 -24.10 1.68
C CYS A 127 0.70 -23.50 1.77
N LEU A 128 0.46 -22.42 1.05
CA LEU A 128 -0.87 -21.82 0.91
C LEU A 128 -1.80 -22.80 0.18
N GLN A 129 -2.98 -23.04 0.76
CA GLN A 129 -4.05 -23.89 0.21
C GLN A 129 -5.28 -23.07 -0.19
N SER A 130 -5.56 -21.99 0.55
CA SER A 130 -6.71 -21.12 0.27
C SER A 130 -6.49 -20.32 -1.02
N PRO A 131 -7.57 -20.07 -1.78
CA PRO A 131 -7.49 -19.20 -2.95
C PRO A 131 -6.97 -17.82 -2.57
N ILE A 132 -6.04 -17.31 -3.36
CA ILE A 132 -5.48 -15.96 -3.20
C ILE A 132 -5.59 -15.17 -4.50
N GLU A 133 -5.99 -13.92 -4.39
CA GLU A 133 -6.08 -12.98 -5.50
C GLU A 133 -5.57 -11.61 -5.08
N TYR A 134 -5.01 -10.82 -6.02
CA TYR A 134 -4.69 -9.45 -5.72
C TYR A 134 -5.73 -8.47 -6.29
N ILE A 135 -6.09 -7.49 -5.46
CA ILE A 135 -6.89 -6.35 -5.86
C ILE A 135 -6.22 -5.10 -5.31
N SER A 136 -5.75 -4.23 -6.19
CA SER A 136 -5.03 -3.04 -5.80
C SER A 136 -5.91 -2.01 -5.07
N TYR A 137 -5.29 -1.00 -4.48
CA TYR A 137 -6.01 0.18 -4.03
C TYR A 137 -6.55 1.00 -5.22
N PRO A 138 -7.71 1.66 -5.09
CA PRO A 138 -8.21 2.58 -6.09
C PRO A 138 -7.42 3.89 -6.11
N ALA A 139 -7.42 4.54 -7.26
CA ALA A 139 -6.94 5.91 -7.40
C ALA A 139 -8.04 6.87 -6.93
N LEU A 140 -7.93 7.37 -5.70
CA LEU A 140 -8.86 8.33 -5.13
C LEU A 140 -8.58 9.74 -5.68
N LYS A 141 -9.63 10.42 -6.11
CA LYS A 141 -9.51 11.78 -6.63
C LYS A 141 -9.54 12.80 -5.49
N HIS A 142 -8.43 13.50 -5.30
CA HIS A 142 -8.35 14.66 -4.43
C HIS A 142 -7.84 15.84 -5.24
N GLU A 143 -8.49 17.01 -5.10
CA GLU A 143 -8.02 18.23 -5.76
C GLU A 143 -6.80 18.78 -5.01
N PRO A 144 -5.64 18.95 -5.68
CA PRO A 144 -4.44 19.44 -5.05
C PRO A 144 -4.59 20.90 -4.60
N VAL A 145 -4.18 21.19 -3.37
CA VAL A 145 -4.04 22.59 -2.92
C VAL A 145 -2.67 23.13 -3.31
N ASN A 146 -2.58 24.44 -3.49
CA ASN A 146 -1.27 25.06 -3.70
C ASN A 146 -0.49 25.04 -2.38
N LEU A 147 0.53 24.17 -2.33
CA LEU A 147 1.39 24.03 -1.16
C LEU A 147 2.61 24.95 -1.34
N ASP A 148 2.67 26.01 -0.52
CA ASP A 148 3.84 26.88 -0.48
C ASP A 148 4.96 26.20 0.30
N LEU A 149 6.01 25.84 -0.42
CA LEU A 149 7.22 25.25 0.11
C LEU A 149 8.34 26.30 0.05
N ASP A 150 8.88 26.67 1.18
CA ASP A 150 10.02 27.61 1.26
C ASP A 150 11.30 26.94 0.70
N LEU A 151 11.35 26.81 -0.63
CA LEU A 151 12.43 26.19 -1.38
C LEU A 151 13.28 27.24 -2.09
N THR A 152 14.54 27.27 -1.78
CA THR A 152 15.54 28.12 -2.46
C THR A 152 16.07 27.48 -3.75
N THR A 153 15.69 26.25 -4.04
CA THR A 153 16.10 25.46 -5.22
C THR A 153 14.94 25.29 -6.18
N ASP A 154 15.21 25.24 -7.49
CA ASP A 154 14.16 25.11 -8.54
C ASP A 154 14.03 23.70 -9.08
N PHE A 155 15.00 22.83 -8.81
CA PHE A 155 14.95 21.43 -9.17
C PHE A 155 15.03 20.55 -7.92
N ASN A 156 13.90 20.01 -7.47
CA ASN A 156 13.87 19.21 -6.26
C ASN A 156 13.42 17.78 -6.53
N PHE A 157 14.18 16.83 -6.01
CA PHE A 157 13.71 15.48 -5.79
C PHE A 157 12.89 15.44 -4.50
N VAL A 158 11.94 14.52 -4.41
CA VAL A 158 11.19 14.26 -3.17
C VAL A 158 11.24 12.78 -2.83
N THR A 159 11.40 12.46 -1.55
CA THR A 159 11.17 11.12 -1.00
C THR A 159 10.10 11.20 0.08
N VAL A 160 9.16 10.25 0.07
CA VAL A 160 8.02 10.21 0.98
C VAL A 160 7.95 8.84 1.62
N ALA A 161 8.23 8.77 2.92
CA ALA A 161 8.10 7.54 3.68
C ALA A 161 8.19 7.81 5.19
N GLN A 162 7.71 6.90 6.01
CA GLN A 162 8.06 6.84 7.42
C GLN A 162 9.52 6.42 7.56
N MET A 163 10.26 7.04 8.46
CA MET A 163 11.69 6.75 8.66
C MET A 163 11.86 5.38 9.31
N GLY A 164 12.53 4.48 8.62
CA GLY A 164 12.80 3.12 9.09
C GLY A 164 13.76 2.36 8.16
N PRO A 165 14.32 1.23 8.60
CA PRO A 165 15.35 0.49 7.87
C PRO A 165 14.93 0.14 6.45
N ARG A 166 13.70 -0.36 6.25
CA ARG A 166 13.18 -0.76 4.96
C ARG A 166 13.14 0.37 3.92
N LYS A 167 12.88 1.60 4.36
CA LYS A 167 12.75 2.77 3.46
C LYS A 167 14.09 3.34 2.98
N ASN A 168 15.20 2.94 3.61
CA ASN A 168 16.56 3.16 3.15
C ASN A 168 16.89 4.63 2.80
N PHE A 169 16.53 5.55 3.69
CA PHE A 169 16.79 6.99 3.50
C PHE A 169 18.31 7.30 3.35
N GLU A 170 19.15 6.51 4.00
CA GLU A 170 20.61 6.66 3.90
C GLU A 170 21.06 6.56 2.44
N MET A 171 20.61 5.54 1.72
CA MET A 171 20.91 5.36 0.30
C MET A 171 20.41 6.53 -0.54
N THR A 172 19.17 7.00 -0.30
CA THR A 172 18.60 8.14 -1.03
C THR A 172 19.44 9.40 -0.83
N VAL A 173 19.75 9.75 0.42
CA VAL A 173 20.52 10.96 0.76
C VAL A 173 21.95 10.86 0.24
N LYS A 174 22.60 9.71 0.41
CA LYS A 174 23.97 9.47 -0.09
C LYS A 174 24.03 9.62 -1.62
N ALA A 175 23.12 8.96 -2.34
CA ALA A 175 23.07 9.04 -3.80
C ALA A 175 22.82 10.47 -4.28
N PHE A 176 21.93 11.20 -3.62
CA PHE A 176 21.63 12.61 -3.92
C PHE A 176 22.87 13.50 -3.71
N VAL A 177 23.49 13.44 -2.52
CA VAL A 177 24.66 14.26 -2.23
C VAL A 177 25.82 13.96 -3.17
N GLU A 178 26.13 12.68 -3.40
CA GLU A 178 27.20 12.30 -4.33
C GLU A 178 26.92 12.68 -5.79
N SER A 179 25.65 12.85 -6.19
CA SER A 179 25.29 13.29 -7.54
C SER A 179 25.31 14.78 -7.75
N PHE A 180 25.02 15.58 -6.69
CA PHE A 180 24.79 17.03 -6.79
C PHE A 180 25.56 17.85 -5.77
N LYS A 181 26.64 17.30 -5.19
CA LYS A 181 27.42 17.92 -4.11
C LYS A 181 27.70 19.40 -4.33
N ASP A 182 28.11 19.78 -5.53
CA ASP A 182 28.56 21.12 -5.90
C ASP A 182 27.48 22.00 -6.57
N ASP A 183 26.24 21.49 -6.70
CA ASP A 183 25.15 22.19 -7.38
C ASP A 183 24.15 22.78 -6.36
N GLU A 184 24.18 24.10 -6.22
CA GLU A 184 23.29 24.83 -5.29
C GLU A 184 21.84 24.97 -5.78
N SER A 185 21.58 24.68 -7.06
CA SER A 185 20.24 24.79 -7.66
C SER A 185 19.35 23.58 -7.42
N VAL A 186 19.94 22.47 -6.87
CA VAL A 186 19.25 21.19 -6.70
C VAL A 186 18.97 20.90 -5.23
N GLY A 187 17.77 20.41 -4.94
CA GLY A 187 17.33 20.05 -3.61
C GLY A 187 16.76 18.62 -3.50
N LEU A 188 16.78 18.10 -2.27
CA LEU A 188 16.08 16.88 -1.87
C LEU A 188 15.11 17.21 -0.75
N ILE A 189 13.82 17.01 -0.99
CA ILE A 189 12.77 17.13 0.02
C ILE A 189 12.54 15.75 0.64
N ILE A 190 12.69 15.66 1.95
CA ILE A 190 12.43 14.45 2.73
C ILE A 190 11.14 14.66 3.50
N LYS A 191 10.04 14.11 2.98
CA LYS A 191 8.73 14.09 3.65
C LYS A 191 8.67 12.83 4.52
N THR A 192 8.76 13.01 5.83
CA THR A 192 8.89 11.89 6.77
C THR A 192 8.38 12.20 8.17
N ASN A 193 8.22 11.14 8.94
CA ASN A 193 8.13 11.09 10.40
C ASN A 193 8.77 9.77 10.87
N ILE A 194 9.04 9.61 12.16
CA ILE A 194 9.45 8.32 12.74
C ILE A 194 8.23 7.53 13.19
N GLY A 195 7.32 8.15 13.92
CA GLY A 195 6.13 7.45 14.40
C GLY A 195 4.93 8.36 14.66
N LYS A 196 5.16 9.65 14.92
CA LYS A 196 4.11 10.59 15.34
C LYS A 196 4.28 11.96 14.67
N ASN A 197 3.21 12.75 14.73
CA ASN A 197 3.21 14.13 14.24
C ASN A 197 3.50 15.12 15.39
N SER A 198 4.57 14.90 16.16
CA SER A 198 4.95 15.73 17.30
C SER A 198 6.24 16.51 17.07
N LEU A 199 6.45 17.58 17.85
CA LEU A 199 7.68 18.35 17.80
C LEU A 199 8.91 17.52 18.20
N ILE A 200 8.76 16.57 19.13
CA ILE A 200 9.82 15.65 19.53
C ILE A 200 10.19 14.73 18.36
N ASP A 201 9.22 14.18 17.66
CA ASP A 201 9.44 13.35 16.46
C ASP A 201 10.17 14.17 15.38
N ARG A 202 9.77 15.43 15.17
CA ARG A 202 10.43 16.34 14.23
C ARG A 202 11.90 16.57 14.58
N GLU A 203 12.23 16.84 15.85
CA GLU A 203 13.62 17.03 16.27
C GLU A 203 14.44 15.74 16.14
N ASN A 204 13.85 14.57 16.40
CA ASN A 204 14.50 13.28 16.17
C ASN A 204 14.80 13.05 14.68
N CYS A 205 13.83 13.30 13.79
CA CYS A 205 14.03 13.24 12.33
C CYS A 205 15.17 14.19 11.90
N LYS A 206 15.14 15.43 12.38
CA LYS A 206 16.15 16.45 12.08
C LYS A 206 17.54 16.05 12.55
N ASN A 207 17.66 15.47 13.75
CA ASN A 207 18.92 15.02 14.30
C ASN A 207 19.49 13.83 13.50
N SER A 208 18.66 12.84 13.14
CA SER A 208 19.06 11.73 12.30
C SER A 208 19.58 12.20 10.93
N LEU A 209 18.87 13.14 10.30
CA LEU A 209 19.30 13.72 9.03
C LEU A 209 20.56 14.58 9.16
N LYS A 210 20.75 15.29 10.29
CA LYS A 210 21.99 16.03 10.55
C LYS A 210 23.20 15.09 10.67
N VAL A 211 23.07 13.98 11.41
CA VAL A 211 24.13 12.97 11.54
C VAL A 211 24.51 12.42 10.17
N LEU A 212 23.53 11.96 9.41
CA LEU A 212 23.72 11.43 8.06
C LEU A 212 24.35 12.48 7.13
N SER A 213 23.86 13.70 7.17
CA SER A 213 24.37 14.79 6.33
C SER A 213 25.83 15.13 6.63
N ARG A 214 26.23 15.15 7.93
CA ARG A 214 27.60 15.42 8.35
C ARG A 214 28.58 14.33 7.88
N SER A 215 28.16 13.07 7.87
CA SER A 215 28.99 11.95 7.39
C SER A 215 29.33 12.04 5.89
N LEU A 216 28.56 12.83 5.12
CA LEU A 216 28.74 13.01 3.68
C LEU A 216 29.59 14.24 3.30
N GLY A 217 30.05 15.03 4.30
CA GLY A 217 30.89 16.20 4.14
C GLY A 217 30.18 17.43 3.60
N ASP A 218 30.99 18.46 3.23
CA ASP A 218 30.49 19.74 2.75
C ASP A 218 29.76 19.60 1.40
N ARG A 219 28.68 20.36 1.21
CA ARG A 219 27.89 20.38 -0.01
C ARG A 219 27.22 21.73 -0.26
N LYS A 220 26.93 22.04 -1.52
CA LYS A 220 26.15 23.21 -1.93
C LYS A 220 24.67 22.84 -2.12
N CYS A 221 24.38 21.61 -2.60
CA CYS A 221 23.00 21.11 -2.75
C CYS A 221 22.23 21.14 -1.44
N LYS A 222 20.90 21.30 -1.52
CA LYS A 222 20.05 21.51 -0.34
C LYS A 222 19.29 20.24 0.04
N ILE A 223 19.08 20.04 1.35
CA ILE A 223 18.23 18.98 1.89
C ILE A 223 17.19 19.66 2.78
N TYR A 224 15.91 19.42 2.48
CA TYR A 224 14.76 19.98 3.19
C TYR A 224 14.03 18.87 3.95
N LEU A 225 13.68 19.13 5.20
CA LEU A 225 12.83 18.26 6.00
C LEU A 225 11.40 18.80 5.98
N LEU A 226 10.47 18.01 5.41
CA LEU A 226 9.04 18.24 5.50
C LEU A 226 8.47 17.20 6.48
N HIS A 227 8.36 17.58 7.75
CA HIS A 227 7.93 16.67 8.81
C HIS A 227 6.42 16.74 9.05
N GLY A 228 5.85 15.60 9.40
CA GLY A 228 4.49 15.52 9.92
C GLY A 228 3.46 15.06 8.88
N ALA A 229 2.20 15.03 9.29
CA ALA A 229 1.09 14.67 8.43
C ALA A 229 0.75 15.82 7.46
N LEU A 230 0.37 15.45 6.26
CA LEU A 230 -0.28 16.30 5.26
C LEU A 230 -1.63 15.65 4.92
N THR A 231 -2.62 16.47 4.61
CA THR A 231 -3.89 15.99 4.04
C THR A 231 -3.65 15.45 2.62
N GLU A 232 -4.61 14.68 2.09
CA GLU A 232 -4.52 14.19 0.70
C GLU A 232 -4.40 15.32 -0.32
N ALA A 233 -5.11 16.43 -0.10
CA ALA A 233 -5.02 17.62 -0.95
C ALA A 233 -3.64 18.28 -0.88
N GLU A 234 -3.01 18.36 0.30
CA GLU A 234 -1.65 18.88 0.48
C GLU A 234 -0.59 17.92 -0.10
N MET A 235 -0.78 16.59 0.04
CA MET A 235 0.07 15.62 -0.64
C MET A 235 -0.03 15.76 -2.16
N GLY A 236 -1.23 15.94 -2.69
CA GLY A 236 -1.43 16.30 -4.10
C GLY A 236 -0.68 17.58 -4.49
N GLY A 237 -0.74 18.61 -3.62
CA GLY A 237 0.00 19.86 -3.78
C GLY A 237 1.52 19.67 -3.81
N LEU A 238 2.06 18.77 -2.96
CA LEU A 238 3.49 18.41 -2.97
C LEU A 238 3.89 17.77 -4.31
N TYR A 239 3.12 16.79 -4.80
CA TYR A 239 3.44 16.08 -6.04
C TYR A 239 3.25 16.94 -7.31
N THR A 240 2.37 17.93 -7.26
CA THR A 240 2.12 18.86 -8.40
C THR A 240 2.92 20.15 -8.34
N ASN A 241 3.66 20.39 -7.25
CA ASN A 241 4.47 21.61 -7.09
C ASN A 241 5.49 21.75 -8.23
N LYS A 242 5.54 22.94 -8.84
CA LYS A 242 6.40 23.22 -10.00
C LYS A 242 7.89 23.05 -9.74
N LYS A 243 8.34 23.20 -8.49
CA LYS A 243 9.74 23.01 -8.08
C LYS A 243 10.07 21.55 -7.76
N VAL A 244 9.08 20.67 -7.58
CA VAL A 244 9.26 19.22 -7.37
C VAL A 244 9.30 18.51 -8.73
N LYS A 245 10.37 17.81 -9.02
CA LYS A 245 10.64 17.28 -10.37
C LYS A 245 10.56 15.74 -10.46
N ALA A 246 10.86 15.02 -9.40
CA ALA A 246 10.74 13.57 -9.35
C ALA A 246 10.63 13.05 -7.93
N LEU A 247 9.88 11.96 -7.76
CA LEU A 247 9.93 11.16 -6.54
C LEU A 247 11.03 10.10 -6.67
N VAL A 248 11.80 9.91 -5.59
CA VAL A 248 12.83 8.88 -5.48
C VAL A 248 12.54 7.98 -4.29
N SER A 249 12.50 6.68 -4.53
CA SER A 249 12.36 5.66 -3.50
C SER A 249 13.42 4.58 -3.66
N THR A 250 14.28 4.47 -2.67
CA THR A 250 15.30 3.41 -2.57
C THR A 250 14.86 2.32 -1.59
N THR A 251 13.56 2.14 -1.42
CA THR A 251 12.98 1.13 -0.55
C THR A 251 13.51 -0.27 -0.88
N HIS A 252 13.67 -1.08 0.16
CA HIS A 252 14.03 -2.49 0.02
C HIS A 252 12.86 -3.37 -0.45
N GLY A 253 11.64 -2.83 -0.44
CA GLY A 253 10.42 -3.47 -0.90
C GLY A 253 9.18 -2.71 -0.44
N GLU A 254 8.08 -2.89 -1.16
CA GLU A 254 6.75 -2.35 -0.85
C GLU A 254 5.70 -3.42 -1.10
N GLY A 255 4.76 -3.58 -0.16
CA GLY A 255 3.57 -4.38 -0.43
C GLY A 255 2.77 -3.79 -1.60
N PHE A 256 2.60 -2.47 -1.61
CA PHE A 256 2.02 -1.70 -2.72
C PHE A 256 2.85 -0.46 -3.07
N GLY A 257 3.10 0.44 -2.13
CA GLY A 257 3.86 1.67 -2.32
C GLY A 257 2.98 2.89 -2.59
N LEU A 258 2.07 3.22 -1.68
CA LEU A 258 1.14 4.35 -1.82
C LEU A 258 1.79 5.66 -2.26
N PRO A 259 2.92 6.13 -1.69
CA PRO A 259 3.55 7.37 -2.15
C PRO A 259 4.02 7.35 -3.61
N LEU A 260 4.43 6.16 -4.11
CA LEU A 260 4.80 5.98 -5.51
C LEU A 260 3.56 5.98 -6.41
N PHE A 261 2.47 5.39 -5.93
CA PHE A 261 1.19 5.37 -6.63
C PHE A 261 0.59 6.77 -6.74
N GLU A 262 0.58 7.53 -5.66
CA GLU A 262 0.15 8.92 -5.62
C GLU A 262 0.98 9.78 -6.57
N ALA A 263 2.32 9.67 -6.54
CA ALA A 263 3.19 10.38 -7.46
C ALA A 263 2.88 10.04 -8.93
N ALA A 264 2.63 8.77 -9.24
CA ALA A 264 2.22 8.34 -10.59
C ALA A 264 0.83 8.91 -10.96
N TYR A 265 -0.12 8.91 -10.02
CA TYR A 265 -1.45 9.48 -10.19
C TYR A 265 -1.41 10.99 -10.52
N TYR A 266 -0.52 11.73 -9.85
CA TYR A 266 -0.33 13.17 -10.10
C TYR A 266 0.62 13.47 -11.27
N GLY A 267 1.17 12.46 -11.94
CA GLY A 267 2.03 12.62 -13.11
C GLY A 267 3.44 13.13 -12.78
N LEU A 268 3.90 12.91 -11.55
CA LEU A 268 5.28 13.16 -11.15
C LEU A 268 6.18 12.00 -11.62
N PRO A 269 7.34 12.26 -12.23
CA PRO A 269 8.33 11.23 -12.54
C PRO A 269 8.74 10.43 -11.28
N VAL A 270 8.78 9.11 -11.40
CA VAL A 270 9.16 8.20 -10.30
C VAL A 270 10.49 7.51 -10.61
N LEU A 271 11.39 7.47 -9.64
CA LEU A 271 12.59 6.62 -9.60
C LEU A 271 12.42 5.63 -8.45
N ALA A 272 12.46 4.33 -8.72
CA ALA A 272 12.23 3.32 -7.69
C ALA A 272 13.05 2.04 -7.93
N THR A 273 13.29 1.28 -6.87
CA THR A 273 13.86 -0.07 -6.94
C THR A 273 13.00 -0.93 -7.86
N ASP A 274 13.62 -1.64 -8.82
CA ASP A 274 12.90 -2.44 -9.83
C ASP A 274 12.41 -3.77 -9.25
N TRP A 275 11.74 -3.73 -8.09
CA TRP A 275 11.29 -4.91 -7.36
C TRP A 275 10.12 -4.60 -6.44
N SER A 276 9.20 -5.56 -6.27
CA SER A 276 8.04 -5.60 -5.37
C SER A 276 6.76 -4.94 -5.88
N GLY A 277 5.77 -4.74 -4.98
CA GLY A 277 4.38 -4.46 -5.35
C GLY A 277 4.12 -3.19 -6.17
N HIS A 278 4.98 -2.19 -6.08
CA HIS A 278 4.81 -0.97 -6.87
C HIS A 278 5.04 -1.16 -8.39
N LEU A 279 5.56 -2.31 -8.80
CA LEU A 279 5.71 -2.61 -10.22
C LEU A 279 4.37 -2.78 -10.93
N ASP A 280 3.32 -3.17 -10.23
CA ASP A 280 1.99 -3.41 -10.79
C ASP A 280 1.39 -2.14 -11.42
N PHE A 281 1.69 -0.97 -10.86
CA PHE A 281 1.23 0.30 -11.41
C PHE A 281 2.33 1.16 -12.05
N LEU A 282 3.62 0.85 -11.86
CA LEU A 282 4.71 1.52 -12.56
C LEU A 282 5.08 0.86 -13.89
N CYS A 283 4.55 -0.34 -14.16
CA CYS A 283 4.78 -1.10 -15.38
C CYS A 283 3.47 -1.29 -16.16
N LYS A 284 3.29 -0.49 -17.21
CA LYS A 284 2.08 -0.54 -18.03
C LYS A 284 2.01 -1.81 -18.86
N LYS A 285 0.91 -2.55 -18.75
CA LYS A 285 0.60 -3.71 -19.60
C LYS A 285 0.05 -3.21 -20.94
N VAL A 286 0.75 -3.49 -22.04
CA VAL A 286 0.40 -3.05 -23.41
C VAL A 286 0.08 -4.27 -24.26
N LYS A 287 -1.15 -4.38 -24.75
CA LYS A 287 -1.54 -5.43 -25.72
C LYS A 287 -0.86 -5.17 -27.06
N GLN A 288 -0.21 -6.18 -27.61
CA GLN A 288 0.38 -6.16 -28.96
C GLN A 288 -0.60 -6.72 -30.00
N LYS A 289 -0.34 -6.45 -31.28
CA LYS A 289 -1.17 -6.94 -32.41
C LYS A 289 -1.34 -8.46 -32.48
N ASN A 290 -0.41 -9.22 -31.89
CA ASN A 290 -0.41 -10.69 -31.80
C ASN A 290 -1.05 -11.25 -30.52
N ASN A 291 -1.88 -10.48 -29.83
CA ASN A 291 -2.48 -10.77 -28.51
C ASN A 291 -1.49 -10.99 -27.35
N LYS A 292 -0.19 -10.81 -27.58
CA LYS A 292 0.80 -10.86 -26.49
C LYS A 292 0.76 -9.56 -25.68
N THR A 293 0.92 -9.68 -24.38
CA THR A 293 1.04 -8.51 -23.49
C THR A 293 2.52 -8.19 -23.30
N LYS A 294 2.91 -6.95 -23.60
CA LYS A 294 4.24 -6.42 -23.29
C LYS A 294 4.16 -5.55 -22.05
N ILE A 295 5.08 -5.78 -21.12
CA ILE A 295 5.24 -4.95 -19.93
C ILE A 295 6.19 -3.80 -20.28
N LYS A 296 5.72 -2.55 -20.14
CA LYS A 296 6.49 -1.32 -20.44
C LYS A 296 6.75 -0.57 -19.12
N PRO A 297 8.00 -0.53 -18.62
CA PRO A 297 8.34 0.27 -17.46
C PRO A 297 8.13 1.77 -17.74
N MET A 298 7.39 2.44 -16.86
CA MET A 298 7.06 3.86 -17.00
C MET A 298 7.79 4.74 -16.00
N PHE A 299 8.78 4.22 -15.29
CA PHE A 299 9.56 4.85 -14.23
C PHE A 299 11.07 4.71 -14.46
N GLY A 300 11.89 5.39 -13.67
CA GLY A 300 13.34 5.20 -13.65
C GLY A 300 13.69 3.99 -12.80
N LYS A 301 14.10 2.90 -13.45
CA LYS A 301 14.42 1.63 -12.80
C LYS A 301 15.75 1.70 -12.07
N ILE A 302 15.74 1.45 -10.78
CA ILE A 302 16.93 1.33 -9.94
C ILE A 302 17.27 -0.15 -9.83
N SER A 303 18.46 -0.54 -10.29
CA SER A 303 18.97 -1.91 -10.17
C SER A 303 19.20 -2.28 -8.71
N TYR A 304 19.06 -3.56 -8.40
CA TYR A 304 19.14 -4.09 -7.03
C TYR A 304 19.78 -5.48 -6.98
N LYS A 305 20.12 -5.91 -5.78
CA LYS A 305 20.45 -7.31 -5.45
C LYS A 305 19.54 -7.78 -4.33
N LEU A 306 19.08 -9.03 -4.39
CA LEU A 306 18.36 -9.65 -3.28
C LEU A 306 19.37 -10.16 -2.25
N ALA A 307 19.14 -9.82 -0.99
CA ALA A 307 19.91 -10.32 0.14
C ALA A 307 19.03 -10.46 1.39
N GLU A 308 19.53 -11.18 2.38
CA GLU A 308 18.85 -11.42 3.65
C GLU A 308 18.47 -10.10 4.37
N ILE A 309 17.40 -10.16 5.11
CA ILE A 309 16.94 -9.06 5.95
C ILE A 309 17.86 -8.95 7.17
N PRO A 310 18.34 -7.74 7.54
CA PRO A 310 19.21 -7.57 8.67
C PRO A 310 18.48 -7.88 9.99
N GLU A 311 19.17 -8.44 10.97
CA GLU A 311 18.59 -8.88 12.25
C GLU A 311 17.76 -7.81 12.96
N HIS A 312 18.21 -6.57 12.96
CA HIS A 312 17.50 -5.46 13.60
C HIS A 312 16.18 -5.06 12.90
N ALA A 313 15.91 -5.60 11.71
CA ALA A 313 14.66 -5.37 10.97
C ALA A 313 13.72 -6.58 11.00
N ILE A 314 14.14 -7.71 11.60
CA ILE A 314 13.31 -8.88 11.77
C ILE A 314 12.17 -8.55 12.73
N TRP A 315 10.97 -8.98 12.37
CA TRP A 315 9.78 -8.88 13.19
C TRP A 315 9.12 -10.26 13.26
N GLU A 316 9.20 -10.87 14.42
CA GLU A 316 8.75 -12.22 14.64
C GLU A 316 7.34 -12.49 14.08
N ASN A 317 7.17 -13.59 13.38
CA ASN A 317 5.95 -14.02 12.71
C ASN A 317 5.43 -13.08 11.59
N ILE A 318 6.14 -11.99 11.28
CA ILE A 318 5.77 -11.04 10.22
C ILE A 318 6.89 -10.96 9.18
N LEU A 319 8.07 -10.51 9.59
CA LEU A 319 9.22 -10.33 8.72
C LEU A 319 10.34 -11.29 9.17
N ILE A 320 10.46 -12.41 8.47
CA ILE A 320 11.29 -13.54 8.88
C ILE A 320 12.72 -13.45 8.34
N LYS A 321 13.66 -14.07 9.06
CA LYS A 321 15.09 -14.06 8.73
C LYS A 321 15.39 -14.70 7.37
N GLU A 322 14.67 -15.74 6.99
CA GLU A 322 14.86 -16.49 5.75
C GLU A 322 14.33 -15.77 4.52
N SER A 323 13.69 -14.61 4.70
CA SER A 323 13.20 -13.79 3.61
C SER A 323 14.23 -12.76 3.16
N LYS A 324 14.06 -12.23 1.96
CA LYS A 324 15.00 -11.31 1.32
C LYS A 324 14.36 -9.97 1.03
N TRP A 325 15.19 -8.96 1.05
CA TRP A 325 14.93 -7.61 0.57
C TRP A 325 15.75 -7.28 -0.67
N ALA A 326 15.26 -6.36 -1.47
CA ALA A 326 16.01 -5.77 -2.57
C ALA A 326 16.91 -4.65 -2.07
N TYR A 327 18.21 -4.75 -2.30
CA TYR A 327 19.20 -3.73 -1.96
C TYR A 327 19.55 -2.93 -3.22
N PRO A 328 19.11 -1.66 -3.32
CA PRO A 328 19.38 -0.81 -4.47
C PRO A 328 20.89 -0.57 -4.66
N GLU A 329 21.31 -0.53 -5.93
CA GLU A 329 22.70 -0.21 -6.27
C GLU A 329 22.91 1.30 -6.33
N LEU A 330 23.84 1.83 -5.53
CA LEU A 330 24.14 3.27 -5.42
C LEU A 330 24.40 3.91 -6.80
N SER A 331 25.20 3.27 -7.64
CA SER A 331 25.49 3.73 -9.01
C SER A 331 24.24 3.87 -9.87
N SER A 332 23.29 2.94 -9.73
CA SER A 332 22.02 2.98 -10.45
C SER A 332 21.13 4.13 -9.96
N VAL A 333 21.05 4.37 -8.64
CA VAL A 333 20.30 5.51 -8.07
C VAL A 333 20.88 6.83 -8.60
N LYS A 334 22.20 7.04 -8.48
CA LYS A 334 22.90 8.23 -8.96
C LYS A 334 22.65 8.47 -10.45
N ASN A 335 22.85 7.44 -11.27
CA ASN A 335 22.65 7.53 -12.72
C ASN A 335 21.20 7.90 -13.10
N ASN A 336 20.19 7.37 -12.39
CA ASN A 336 18.80 7.73 -12.64
C ASN A 336 18.51 9.19 -12.21
N MET A 337 19.01 9.65 -11.06
CA MET A 337 18.88 11.05 -10.64
C MET A 337 19.50 12.00 -11.67
N LEU A 338 20.73 11.74 -12.10
CA LEU A 338 21.43 12.55 -13.12
C LEU A 338 20.70 12.54 -14.47
N LYS A 339 20.12 11.40 -14.90
CA LYS A 339 19.32 11.30 -16.13
C LYS A 339 18.07 12.17 -16.04
N VAL A 340 17.36 12.14 -14.91
CA VAL A 340 16.16 12.98 -14.71
C VAL A 340 16.53 14.44 -14.71
N PHE A 341 17.63 14.82 -14.05
CA PHE A 341 18.09 16.20 -14.02
C PHE A 341 18.46 16.71 -15.42
N LYS A 342 19.18 15.92 -16.20
CA LYS A 342 19.64 16.30 -17.57
C LYS A 342 18.50 16.34 -18.59
N ASP A 343 17.50 15.46 -18.49
CA ASP A 343 16.44 15.31 -19.49
C ASP A 343 15.07 15.14 -18.80
N HIS A 344 14.72 16.09 -17.94
CA HIS A 344 13.45 16.09 -17.20
C HIS A 344 12.24 16.02 -18.13
N GLY A 345 12.29 16.69 -19.28
CA GLY A 345 11.18 16.73 -20.25
C GLY A 345 10.73 15.34 -20.72
N ARG A 346 11.69 14.44 -20.99
CA ARG A 346 11.42 13.05 -21.38
C ARG A 346 10.73 12.27 -20.23
N PHE A 347 11.24 12.43 -19.00
CA PHE A 347 10.65 11.76 -17.85
C PHE A 347 9.25 12.29 -17.53
N LYS A 348 9.03 13.59 -17.62
CA LYS A 348 7.72 14.23 -17.46
C LYS A 348 6.69 13.74 -18.50
N LYS A 349 7.09 13.60 -19.77
CA LYS A 349 6.22 13.04 -20.83
C LYS A 349 5.80 11.61 -20.50
N ARG A 350 6.77 10.77 -20.06
CA ARG A 350 6.51 9.38 -19.66
C ARG A 350 5.62 9.30 -18.41
N ALA A 351 5.85 10.15 -17.42
CA ALA A 351 5.02 10.23 -16.22
C ALA A 351 3.57 10.66 -16.55
N LYS A 352 3.38 11.55 -17.53
CA LYS A 352 2.03 11.91 -17.99
C LYS A 352 1.31 10.74 -18.69
N GLU A 353 2.03 9.93 -19.48
CA GLU A 353 1.47 8.70 -20.07
C GLU A 353 1.09 7.70 -18.96
N LEU A 354 1.93 7.57 -17.92
CA LEU A 354 1.65 6.73 -16.77
C LEU A 354 0.42 7.22 -16.00
N GLN A 355 0.33 8.51 -15.71
CA GLN A 355 -0.82 9.13 -15.05
C GLN A 355 -2.14 8.78 -15.75
N ASN A 356 -2.20 8.98 -17.07
CA ASN A 356 -3.41 8.69 -17.84
C ASN A 356 -3.81 7.20 -17.75
N TRP A 357 -2.83 6.32 -17.70
CA TRP A 357 -3.09 4.88 -17.55
C TRP A 357 -3.52 4.53 -16.12
N VAL A 358 -2.84 5.04 -15.09
CA VAL A 358 -3.19 4.81 -13.68
C VAL A 358 -4.60 5.29 -13.39
N CYS A 359 -4.94 6.54 -13.76
CA CYS A 359 -6.28 7.08 -13.54
C CYS A 359 -7.40 6.23 -14.20
N LYS A 360 -7.09 5.54 -15.30
CA LYS A 360 -8.05 4.69 -16.01
C LYS A 360 -8.13 3.27 -15.43
N GLU A 361 -6.98 2.65 -15.17
CA GLU A 361 -6.94 1.23 -14.76
C GLU A 361 -7.25 1.03 -13.29
N PHE A 362 -6.96 2.02 -12.46
CA PHE A 362 -7.17 1.99 -11.01
C PHE A 362 -8.32 2.91 -10.58
N ALA A 363 -9.23 3.26 -11.49
CA ALA A 363 -10.42 4.03 -11.16
C ALA A 363 -11.26 3.32 -10.08
N GLU A 364 -11.91 4.10 -9.22
CA GLU A 364 -12.63 3.58 -8.05
C GLU A 364 -13.68 2.54 -8.44
N ASP A 365 -14.51 2.84 -9.43
CA ASP A 365 -15.54 1.96 -9.96
C ASP A 365 -14.97 0.59 -10.34
N LYS A 366 -13.91 0.58 -11.13
CA LYS A 366 -13.25 -0.67 -11.56
C LYS A 366 -12.68 -1.49 -10.42
N ILE A 367 -12.08 -0.83 -9.44
CA ILE A 367 -11.48 -1.53 -8.30
C ILE A 367 -12.58 -2.02 -7.36
N TYR A 368 -13.61 -1.23 -7.13
CA TYR A 368 -14.77 -1.64 -6.33
C TYR A 368 -15.49 -2.85 -6.93
N ASP A 369 -15.72 -2.86 -8.25
CA ASP A 369 -16.26 -4.02 -8.97
C ASP A 369 -15.43 -5.29 -8.77
N LYS A 370 -14.08 -5.17 -8.78
CA LYS A 370 -13.20 -6.32 -8.50
C LYS A 370 -13.37 -6.84 -7.08
N TYR A 371 -13.46 -5.96 -6.08
CA TYR A 371 -13.69 -6.35 -4.69
C TYR A 371 -15.04 -7.05 -4.53
N VAL A 372 -16.10 -6.48 -5.08
CA VAL A 372 -17.44 -7.07 -5.05
C VAL A 372 -17.42 -8.47 -5.70
N LYS A 373 -16.86 -8.57 -6.91
CA LYS A 373 -16.76 -9.86 -7.61
C LYS A 373 -15.98 -10.90 -6.81
N ALA A 374 -14.81 -10.52 -6.28
CA ALA A 374 -13.97 -11.44 -5.52
C ALA A 374 -14.64 -11.95 -4.24
N MET A 375 -15.56 -11.17 -3.66
CA MET A 375 -16.39 -11.61 -2.54
C MET A 375 -17.50 -12.54 -2.99
N LEU A 376 -18.22 -12.19 -4.05
CA LEU A 376 -19.30 -13.01 -4.59
C LEU A 376 -18.82 -14.39 -5.07
N ASP A 377 -17.57 -14.48 -5.55
CA ASP A 377 -16.97 -15.76 -6.01
C ASP A 377 -16.93 -16.85 -4.92
N VAL A 378 -17.02 -16.50 -3.63
CA VAL A 378 -16.97 -17.45 -2.50
C VAL A 378 -18.24 -17.50 -1.68
N ILE A 379 -19.25 -16.72 -2.04
CA ILE A 379 -20.57 -16.72 -1.39
C ILE A 379 -21.46 -17.68 -2.18
N PRO A 380 -22.00 -18.74 -1.55
CA PRO A 380 -22.91 -19.68 -2.22
C PRO A 380 -24.19 -19.01 -2.72
N ASP A 381 -24.72 -19.50 -3.84
CA ASP A 381 -25.92 -18.93 -4.49
C ASP A 381 -27.18 -19.00 -3.60
N ASP A 382 -27.28 -19.97 -2.72
CA ASP A 382 -28.40 -20.12 -1.78
C ASP A 382 -28.41 -19.00 -0.71
N LEU A 383 -27.27 -18.50 -0.31
CA LEU A 383 -27.19 -17.32 0.56
C LEU A 383 -27.55 -16.02 -0.18
N MET A 384 -27.28 -15.94 -1.49
CA MET A 384 -27.64 -14.77 -2.31
C MET A 384 -29.13 -14.75 -2.70
N SER A 385 -29.76 -15.90 -2.72
CA SER A 385 -31.19 -16.05 -3.11
C SER A 385 -32.18 -15.93 -1.94
N SER A 386 -31.69 -15.96 -0.70
CA SER A 386 -32.52 -15.69 0.47
C SER A 386 -32.89 -14.21 0.51
N SER A 387 -34.15 -13.88 0.25
CA SER A 387 -34.66 -12.52 0.52
C SER A 387 -34.27 -12.11 1.94
N PRO A 388 -33.83 -10.87 2.14
CA PRO A 388 -33.52 -10.38 3.49
C PRO A 388 -34.71 -10.69 4.42
N THR A 389 -34.45 -11.28 5.57
CA THR A 389 -35.49 -11.69 6.54
C THR A 389 -36.46 -10.56 6.90
N TRP A 390 -35.98 -9.31 6.89
CA TRP A 390 -36.81 -8.13 7.14
C TRP A 390 -37.83 -7.83 6.03
N LEU A 391 -37.59 -8.25 4.77
CA LEU A 391 -38.60 -8.15 3.70
C LEU A 391 -39.74 -9.12 3.93
N ASN A 392 -39.44 -10.32 4.42
CA ASN A 392 -40.46 -11.30 4.79
C ASN A 392 -41.25 -10.82 6.03
N GLU A 393 -40.59 -10.20 7.01
CA GLU A 393 -41.25 -9.63 8.19
C GLU A 393 -42.20 -8.47 7.83
N ILE A 394 -41.81 -7.62 6.85
CA ILE A 394 -42.69 -6.53 6.37
C ILE A 394 -43.84 -7.09 5.55
N GLU A 395 -43.62 -8.09 4.69
CA GLU A 395 -44.71 -8.75 3.97
C GLU A 395 -45.71 -9.48 4.90
N ASP A 396 -45.21 -10.09 5.96
CA ASP A 396 -46.05 -10.74 6.96
C ASP A 396 -46.83 -9.72 7.79
N ILE A 397 -46.22 -8.59 8.16
CA ILE A 397 -46.93 -7.48 8.81
C ILE A 397 -48.01 -6.88 7.90
N ILE A 398 -47.72 -6.69 6.61
CA ILE A 398 -48.72 -6.17 5.65
C ILE A 398 -49.89 -7.14 5.51
N LYS A 399 -49.62 -8.46 5.46
CA LYS A 399 -50.69 -9.48 5.39
C LYS A 399 -51.56 -9.58 6.66
N GLU A 400 -51.02 -9.18 7.82
CA GLU A 400 -51.82 -9.13 9.06
C GLU A 400 -52.75 -7.90 9.12
N TYR A 401 -52.54 -6.90 8.26
CA TYR A 401 -53.37 -5.68 8.18
C TYR A 401 -54.28 -5.62 6.95
N GLU A 402 -54.23 -6.61 6.04
CA GLU A 402 -55.22 -6.87 4.97
C GLU A 402 -56.29 -7.87 5.43
#